data_25c3cf2060cf581dd64590d3323ca472
#
_entry.id   25c3cf2060cf581dd64590d3323ca472
#
_cell.length_a   1.000
_cell.length_b   1.000
_cell.length_c   1.000
_cell.angle_alpha   90.00
_cell.angle_beta   90.00
_cell.angle_gamma   90.00
#
_symmetry.space_group_name_H-M   'P 1'
#
loop_
_entity.id
_entity.type
_entity.pdbx_description
1 polymer ?
#
loop_
_entity_poly.entity_id
_entity_poly.type
_entity_poly.pdbx_seq_one_letter_code
_entity_poly.pdbx_strand_id
1 'polypeptide(L)'
;TSSVDDYYARFCQSIELMISQGVTAFGTFVDIDPVCEDRAIIAAHKAREVYKHDIVLKFANQTLKGVIEPTARKWFDIGSEMVDMIGGLPYRDELDYGRGLEAMDILLDTAKSRGIMCHVHVDQFNSPTEIETEQLCDKTIEHGMQGRVVAIHGISIGSHSKEYRYRLYEKMRQAQM
;
A
#
# COMPACT_ATOMS: atom_id res chain seq x y z
N THR A 1 6.56 -13.16 -18.89
CA THR A 1 5.83 -12.97 -17.61
C THR A 1 6.01 -14.20 -16.74
N SER A 2 6.27 -14.02 -15.43
CA SER A 2 6.43 -15.14 -14.48
C SER A 2 5.11 -15.90 -14.31
N SER A 3 5.20 -17.21 -14.17
CA SER A 3 4.06 -18.08 -13.83
C SER A 3 3.69 -17.99 -12.33
N VAL A 4 2.56 -18.54 -11.94
CA VAL A 4 2.19 -18.68 -10.52
C VAL A 4 3.23 -19.50 -9.77
N ASP A 5 3.79 -20.56 -10.38
CA ASP A 5 4.80 -21.39 -9.74
C ASP A 5 6.14 -20.68 -9.59
N ASP A 6 6.53 -19.78 -10.52
CA ASP A 6 7.71 -18.93 -10.37
C ASP A 6 7.56 -17.95 -9.20
N TYR A 7 6.37 -17.32 -9.05
CA TYR A 7 6.07 -16.47 -7.91
C TYR A 7 6.07 -17.27 -6.61
N TYR A 8 5.42 -18.42 -6.60
CA TYR A 8 5.35 -19.28 -5.42
C TYR A 8 6.74 -19.70 -4.93
N ALA A 9 7.61 -20.16 -5.81
CA ALA A 9 8.97 -20.54 -5.44
C ALA A 9 9.75 -19.38 -4.79
N ARG A 10 9.61 -18.15 -5.33
CA ARG A 10 10.25 -16.95 -4.76
C ARG A 10 9.64 -16.57 -3.41
N PHE A 11 8.32 -16.67 -3.24
CA PHE A 11 7.68 -16.44 -1.95
C PHE A 11 8.19 -17.43 -0.89
N CYS A 12 8.22 -18.71 -1.20
CA CYS A 12 8.74 -19.74 -0.27
C CYS A 12 10.17 -19.44 0.16
N GLN A 13 11.06 -19.16 -0.79
CA GLN A 13 12.45 -18.84 -0.50
C GLN A 13 12.57 -17.60 0.42
N SER A 14 11.80 -16.55 0.17
CA SER A 14 11.80 -15.34 0.99
C SER A 14 11.23 -15.61 2.39
N ILE A 15 10.15 -16.37 2.49
CA ILE A 15 9.52 -16.73 3.76
C ILE A 15 10.47 -17.57 4.62
N GLU A 16 11.11 -18.59 4.04
CA GLU A 16 12.09 -19.42 4.73
C GLU A 16 13.27 -18.62 5.27
N LEU A 17 13.77 -17.65 4.47
CA LEU A 17 14.81 -16.74 4.91
C LEU A 17 14.35 -15.91 6.12
N MET A 18 13.13 -15.35 6.08
CA MET A 18 12.57 -14.56 7.20
C MET A 18 12.40 -15.41 8.45
N ILE A 19 11.86 -16.61 8.34
CA ILE A 19 11.72 -17.54 9.46
C ILE A 19 13.09 -17.85 10.07
N SER A 20 14.11 -18.07 9.24
CA SER A 20 15.49 -18.34 9.71
C SER A 20 16.10 -17.17 10.49
N GLN A 21 15.60 -15.96 10.28
CA GLN A 21 15.99 -14.74 11.02
C GLN A 21 15.08 -14.43 12.23
N GLY A 22 14.16 -15.35 12.56
CA GLY A 22 13.27 -15.19 13.70
C GLY A 22 12.05 -14.30 13.46
N VAL A 23 11.70 -14.01 12.20
CA VAL A 23 10.50 -13.24 11.86
C VAL A 23 9.27 -14.12 12.07
N THR A 24 8.33 -13.66 12.89
CA THR A 24 7.08 -14.35 13.22
C THR A 24 5.84 -13.77 12.54
N ALA A 25 5.94 -12.53 12.05
CA ALA A 25 4.87 -11.87 11.30
C ALA A 25 5.46 -10.95 10.22
N PHE A 26 4.82 -10.91 9.07
CA PHE A 26 5.30 -10.14 7.93
C PHE A 26 4.13 -9.61 7.09
N GLY A 27 4.18 -8.32 6.77
CA GLY A 27 3.27 -7.66 5.84
C GLY A 27 4.02 -7.24 4.57
N THR A 28 3.44 -7.46 3.40
CA THR A 28 4.04 -7.06 2.13
C THR A 28 3.01 -6.56 1.14
N PHE A 29 3.48 -5.70 0.23
CA PHE A 29 2.74 -5.36 -0.97
C PHE A 29 2.91 -6.46 -2.01
N VAL A 30 1.83 -6.75 -2.72
CA VAL A 30 1.81 -7.70 -3.84
C VAL A 30 1.25 -6.99 -5.05
N ASP A 31 2.03 -6.95 -6.13
CA ASP A 31 1.57 -6.34 -7.37
C ASP A 31 0.42 -7.13 -7.98
N ILE A 32 -0.68 -6.42 -8.24
CA ILE A 32 -1.86 -6.94 -8.94
C ILE A 32 -2.23 -5.89 -9.98
N ASP A 33 -1.72 -6.04 -11.18
CA ASP A 33 -1.77 -5.05 -12.24
C ASP A 33 -1.94 -5.70 -13.63
N PRO A 34 -2.09 -4.93 -14.72
CA PRO A 34 -2.26 -5.47 -16.06
C PRO A 34 -1.12 -6.36 -16.56
N VAL A 35 0.05 -6.33 -15.93
CA VAL A 35 1.24 -7.12 -16.33
C VAL A 35 1.30 -8.47 -15.61
N CYS A 36 1.20 -8.45 -14.29
CA CYS A 36 1.24 -9.67 -13.47
C CYS A 36 -0.15 -10.29 -13.25
N GLU A 37 -1.22 -9.50 -13.50
CA GLU A 37 -2.60 -9.92 -13.21
C GLU A 37 -2.74 -10.34 -11.73
N ASP A 38 -3.43 -11.42 -11.44
CA ASP A 38 -3.59 -12.00 -10.10
C ASP A 38 -2.57 -13.10 -9.77
N ARG A 39 -1.62 -13.38 -10.65
CA ARG A 39 -0.69 -14.52 -10.49
C ARG A 39 0.14 -14.43 -9.21
N ALA A 40 0.61 -13.22 -8.85
CA ALA A 40 1.43 -13.02 -7.68
C ALA A 40 0.63 -13.23 -6.39
N ILE A 41 -0.61 -12.71 -6.29
CA ILE A 41 -1.43 -12.88 -5.08
C ILE A 41 -1.93 -14.31 -4.92
N ILE A 42 -2.25 -15.03 -6.01
CA ILE A 42 -2.58 -16.47 -5.97
C ILE A 42 -1.39 -17.25 -5.38
N ALA A 43 -0.18 -16.98 -5.86
CA ALA A 43 1.04 -17.61 -5.35
C ALA A 43 1.30 -17.27 -3.86
N ALA A 44 1.06 -16.02 -3.46
CA ALA A 44 1.20 -15.57 -2.08
C ALA A 44 0.23 -16.28 -1.14
N HIS A 45 -1.03 -16.47 -1.56
CA HIS A 45 -2.01 -17.24 -0.80
C HIS A 45 -1.62 -18.71 -0.68
N LYS A 46 -1.13 -19.33 -1.76
CA LYS A 46 -0.60 -20.70 -1.73
C LYS A 46 0.55 -20.84 -0.72
N ALA A 47 1.49 -19.89 -0.72
CA ALA A 47 2.59 -19.86 0.24
C ALA A 47 2.07 -19.66 1.68
N ARG A 48 1.15 -18.72 1.91
CA ARG A 48 0.53 -18.47 3.23
C ARG A 48 -0.08 -19.74 3.83
N GLU A 49 -0.77 -20.55 3.04
CA GLU A 49 -1.35 -21.80 3.52
C GLU A 49 -0.28 -22.83 3.94
N VAL A 50 0.84 -22.90 3.21
CA VAL A 50 1.94 -23.81 3.55
C VAL A 50 2.62 -23.41 4.87
N TYR A 51 2.87 -22.12 5.08
CA TYR A 51 3.62 -21.59 6.23
C TYR A 51 2.74 -21.05 7.37
N LYS A 52 1.44 -21.29 7.36
CA LYS A 52 0.46 -20.70 8.30
C LYS A 52 0.71 -21.01 9.79
N HIS A 53 1.49 -22.03 10.09
CA HIS A 53 1.87 -22.41 11.47
C HIS A 53 3.23 -21.84 11.88
N ASP A 54 4.00 -21.30 10.94
CA ASP A 54 5.36 -20.85 11.16
C ASP A 54 5.46 -19.31 11.18
N ILE A 55 4.62 -18.62 10.38
CA ILE A 55 4.65 -17.16 10.25
C ILE A 55 3.27 -16.60 9.91
N VAL A 56 2.95 -15.41 10.44
CA VAL A 56 1.74 -14.67 10.07
C VAL A 56 2.06 -13.80 8.84
N LEU A 57 1.37 -14.04 7.74
CA LEU A 57 1.51 -13.27 6.49
C LEU A 57 0.28 -12.43 6.23
N LYS A 58 0.51 -11.14 5.91
CA LYS A 58 -0.51 -10.16 5.51
C LYS A 58 -0.14 -9.51 4.19
N PHE A 59 -1.12 -9.31 3.32
CA PHE A 59 -0.91 -8.78 1.98
C PHE A 59 -1.68 -7.48 1.77
N ALA A 60 -1.03 -6.52 1.14
CA ALA A 60 -1.64 -5.34 0.57
C ALA A 60 -1.53 -5.42 -0.96
N ASN A 61 -2.58 -5.05 -1.70
CA ASN A 61 -2.48 -4.95 -3.15
C ASN A 61 -1.75 -3.67 -3.56
N GLN A 62 -1.13 -3.70 -4.72
CA GLN A 62 -0.55 -2.53 -5.36
C GLN A 62 -0.71 -2.63 -6.88
N THR A 63 -1.07 -1.53 -7.51
CA THR A 63 -0.99 -1.38 -8.96
C THR A 63 0.08 -0.33 -9.30
N LEU A 64 1.10 -0.73 -10.04
CA LEU A 64 2.19 0.19 -10.45
C LEU A 64 1.75 1.25 -11.47
N LYS A 65 0.54 1.11 -12.03
CA LYS A 65 -0.10 2.06 -12.95
C LYS A 65 -1.09 2.99 -12.26
N GLY A 66 -1.17 2.95 -10.93
CA GLY A 66 -2.16 3.67 -10.16
C GLY A 66 -3.55 3.04 -10.22
N VAL A 67 -4.58 3.83 -9.92
CA VAL A 67 -5.99 3.39 -9.85
C VAL A 67 -6.93 4.20 -10.75
N ILE A 68 -6.40 5.18 -11.49
CA ILE A 68 -7.17 6.03 -12.41
C ILE A 68 -7.21 5.44 -13.82
N GLU A 69 -6.13 4.83 -14.29
CA GLU A 69 -6.06 4.18 -15.59
C GLU A 69 -7.04 3.00 -15.62
N PRO A 70 -7.94 2.89 -16.64
CA PRO A 70 -9.06 1.93 -16.62
C PRO A 70 -8.64 0.45 -16.50
N THR A 71 -7.52 0.04 -17.11
CA THR A 71 -7.05 -1.34 -17.02
C THR A 71 -6.40 -1.63 -15.67
N ALA A 72 -5.66 -0.67 -15.11
CA ALA A 72 -5.11 -0.74 -13.75
C ALA A 72 -6.24 -0.75 -12.72
N ARG A 73 -7.28 0.09 -12.90
CA ARG A 73 -8.46 0.14 -12.04
C ARG A 73 -9.17 -1.22 -11.96
N LYS A 74 -9.36 -1.88 -13.09
CA LYS A 74 -9.93 -3.23 -13.12
C LYS A 74 -9.15 -4.20 -12.22
N TRP A 75 -7.82 -4.17 -12.31
CA TRP A 75 -6.97 -5.04 -11.49
C TRP A 75 -6.90 -4.62 -10.03
N PHE A 76 -6.98 -3.32 -9.76
CA PHE A 76 -7.14 -2.82 -8.38
C PHE A 76 -8.44 -3.35 -7.75
N ASP A 77 -9.58 -3.25 -8.47
CA ASP A 77 -10.87 -3.73 -7.98
C ASP A 77 -10.84 -5.25 -7.71
N ILE A 78 -10.27 -6.05 -8.62
CA ILE A 78 -10.08 -7.49 -8.43
C ILE A 78 -9.18 -7.76 -7.22
N GLY A 79 -8.01 -7.13 -7.18
CA GLY A 79 -6.99 -7.35 -6.13
C GLY A 79 -7.46 -6.92 -4.77
N SER A 80 -8.28 -5.87 -4.69
CA SER A 80 -8.81 -5.38 -3.42
C SER A 80 -9.63 -6.44 -2.68
N GLU A 81 -10.26 -7.38 -3.38
CA GLU A 81 -11.02 -8.48 -2.77
C GLU A 81 -10.13 -9.63 -2.25
N MET A 82 -8.85 -9.64 -2.64
CA MET A 82 -7.92 -10.76 -2.37
C MET A 82 -6.90 -10.45 -1.28
N VAL A 83 -6.97 -9.28 -0.64
CA VAL A 83 -5.92 -8.80 0.28
C VAL A 83 -6.43 -8.50 1.68
N ASP A 84 -5.50 -8.40 2.63
CA ASP A 84 -5.78 -8.09 4.04
C ASP A 84 -5.79 -6.56 4.29
N MET A 85 -5.17 -5.76 3.40
CA MET A 85 -5.06 -4.30 3.49
C MET A 85 -5.12 -3.72 2.08
N ILE A 86 -5.71 -2.54 1.93
CA ILE A 86 -5.65 -1.82 0.65
C ILE A 86 -4.30 -1.11 0.56
N GLY A 87 -3.62 -1.28 -0.57
CA GLY A 87 -2.40 -0.58 -0.91
C GLY A 87 -2.55 0.28 -2.15
N GLY A 88 -1.76 1.35 -2.26
CA GLY A 88 -1.77 2.19 -3.45
C GLY A 88 -0.62 3.18 -3.54
N LEU A 89 -0.48 3.76 -4.74
CA LEU A 89 0.61 4.65 -5.14
C LEU A 89 0.03 5.91 -5.83
N PRO A 90 -0.62 6.84 -5.08
CA PRO A 90 -1.26 8.03 -5.64
C PRO A 90 -0.33 8.93 -6.45
N TYR A 91 0.97 8.94 -6.11
CA TYR A 91 1.99 9.63 -6.90
C TYR A 91 1.97 9.24 -8.39
N ARG A 92 1.66 7.97 -8.70
CA ARG A 92 1.57 7.53 -10.10
C ARG A 92 0.39 8.16 -10.82
N ASP A 93 -0.75 8.25 -10.14
CA ASP A 93 -1.95 8.89 -10.67
C ASP A 93 -1.77 10.41 -10.80
N GLU A 94 -1.02 11.03 -9.87
CA GLU A 94 -0.66 12.44 -9.97
C GLU A 94 0.25 12.71 -11.17
N LEU A 95 1.30 11.91 -11.34
CA LEU A 95 2.28 12.08 -12.41
C LEU A 95 1.64 11.91 -13.81
N ASP A 96 0.81 10.91 -13.99
CA ASP A 96 0.25 10.56 -15.30
C ASP A 96 -1.02 11.36 -15.63
N TYR A 97 -1.81 11.78 -14.62
CA TYR A 97 -3.16 12.34 -14.81
C TYR A 97 -3.45 13.62 -14.00
N GLY A 98 -2.58 14.03 -13.07
CA GLY A 98 -2.87 15.13 -12.13
C GLY A 98 -4.04 14.81 -11.18
N ARG A 99 -4.23 13.54 -10.82
CA ARG A 99 -5.39 13.04 -10.05
C ARG A 99 -4.98 12.23 -8.81
N GLY A 100 -3.87 12.59 -8.17
CA GLY A 100 -3.37 11.90 -6.97
C GLY A 100 -4.34 11.94 -5.79
N LEU A 101 -5.00 13.08 -5.55
CA LEU A 101 -6.01 13.19 -4.48
C LEU A 101 -7.23 12.29 -4.73
N GLU A 102 -7.68 12.19 -5.97
CA GLU A 102 -8.78 11.29 -6.32
C GLU A 102 -8.37 9.82 -6.15
N ALA A 103 -7.12 9.49 -6.46
CA ALA A 103 -6.60 8.16 -6.19
C ALA A 103 -6.61 7.85 -4.68
N MET A 104 -6.23 8.82 -3.81
CA MET A 104 -6.36 8.66 -2.36
C MET A 104 -7.81 8.40 -1.92
N ASP A 105 -8.78 9.14 -2.49
CA ASP A 105 -10.20 8.92 -2.20
C ASP A 105 -10.64 7.49 -2.55
N ILE A 106 -10.26 7.00 -3.74
CA ILE A 106 -10.57 5.63 -4.18
C ILE A 106 -10.00 4.58 -3.21
N LEU A 107 -8.74 4.75 -2.78
CA LEU A 107 -8.08 3.82 -1.86
C LEU A 107 -8.78 3.80 -0.50
N LEU A 108 -9.06 4.98 0.07
CA LEU A 108 -9.69 5.12 1.38
C LEU A 108 -11.14 4.62 1.38
N ASP A 109 -11.93 4.94 0.34
CA ASP A 109 -13.30 4.44 0.21
C ASP A 109 -13.33 2.92 0.09
N THR A 110 -12.42 2.34 -0.69
CA THR A 110 -12.31 0.89 -0.82
C THR A 110 -11.96 0.24 0.51
N ALA A 111 -10.95 0.76 1.22
CA ALA A 111 -10.55 0.24 2.52
C ALA A 111 -11.69 0.38 3.57
N LYS A 112 -12.37 1.53 3.55
CA LYS A 112 -13.50 1.81 4.45
C LYS A 112 -14.67 0.86 4.20
N SER A 113 -15.06 0.65 2.96
CA SER A 113 -16.17 -0.23 2.60
C SER A 113 -15.92 -1.69 3.01
N ARG A 114 -14.65 -2.11 2.99
CA ARG A 114 -14.23 -3.45 3.41
C ARG A 114 -13.89 -3.56 4.89
N GLY A 115 -13.85 -2.45 5.63
CA GLY A 115 -13.50 -2.42 7.04
C GLY A 115 -12.05 -2.80 7.36
N ILE A 116 -11.12 -2.63 6.41
CA ILE A 116 -9.70 -2.98 6.53
C ILE A 116 -8.80 -1.74 6.53
N MET A 117 -7.51 -1.92 6.79
CA MET A 117 -6.51 -0.85 6.77
C MET A 117 -6.16 -0.41 5.34
N CYS A 118 -5.68 0.83 5.21
CA CYS A 118 -5.14 1.38 3.98
C CYS A 118 -3.66 1.76 4.17
N HIS A 119 -2.78 1.24 3.32
CA HIS A 119 -1.35 1.52 3.31
C HIS A 119 -0.99 2.27 2.02
N VAL A 120 -0.60 3.52 2.13
CA VAL A 120 -0.43 4.42 0.97
C VAL A 120 1.02 4.85 0.85
N HIS A 121 1.61 4.64 -0.31
CA HIS A 121 2.95 5.15 -0.64
C HIS A 121 2.87 6.65 -0.90
N VAL A 122 3.54 7.44 -0.08
CA VAL A 122 3.56 8.90 -0.11
C VAL A 122 4.97 9.41 0.20
N ASP A 123 5.28 10.60 -0.33
CA ASP A 123 6.54 11.29 -0.04
C ASP A 123 7.77 10.40 -0.27
N GLN A 124 7.89 9.84 -1.47
CA GLN A 124 8.92 8.85 -1.80
C GLN A 124 10.29 9.44 -2.09
N PHE A 125 10.34 10.74 -2.38
CA PHE A 125 11.57 11.43 -2.71
C PHE A 125 11.99 12.36 -1.57
N ASN A 126 13.27 12.64 -1.41
CA ASN A 126 13.76 13.56 -0.39
C ASN A 126 13.65 15.01 -0.89
N SER A 127 12.43 15.52 -1.02
CA SER A 127 12.14 16.84 -1.56
C SER A 127 11.15 17.63 -0.70
N PRO A 128 11.41 18.91 -0.40
CA PRO A 128 10.47 19.76 0.34
C PRO A 128 9.25 20.19 -0.48
N THR A 129 9.13 19.75 -1.73
CA THR A 129 7.97 20.00 -2.58
C THR A 129 6.91 18.90 -2.49
N GLU A 130 7.25 17.74 -1.92
CA GLU A 130 6.31 16.66 -1.68
C GLU A 130 5.54 16.90 -0.38
N ILE A 131 4.22 16.85 -0.47
CA ILE A 131 3.28 17.09 0.65
C ILE A 131 2.21 16.00 0.73
N GLU A 132 2.47 14.86 0.13
CA GLU A 132 1.46 13.78 0.02
C GLU A 132 1.08 13.20 1.39
N THR A 133 2.02 13.16 2.36
CA THR A 133 1.68 12.76 3.74
C THR A 133 0.69 13.74 4.37
N GLU A 134 0.84 15.05 4.15
CA GLU A 134 -0.11 16.04 4.66
C GLU A 134 -1.48 15.86 4.01
N GLN A 135 -1.52 15.67 2.69
CA GLN A 135 -2.75 15.40 1.93
C GLN A 135 -3.43 14.11 2.39
N LEU A 136 -2.65 13.06 2.64
CA LEU A 136 -3.18 11.79 3.14
C LEU A 136 -3.79 11.94 4.54
N CYS A 137 -3.19 12.74 5.42
CA CYS A 137 -3.78 13.06 6.73
C CYS A 137 -5.14 13.75 6.59
N ASP A 138 -5.25 14.73 5.70
CA ASP A 138 -6.50 15.44 5.44
C ASP A 138 -7.57 14.47 4.91
N LYS A 139 -7.23 13.67 3.92
CA LYS A 139 -8.12 12.65 3.36
C LYS A 139 -8.52 11.58 4.39
N THR A 140 -7.60 11.17 5.26
CA THR A 140 -7.89 10.21 6.34
C THR A 140 -8.95 10.75 7.30
N ILE A 141 -8.86 12.03 7.67
CA ILE A 141 -9.84 12.70 8.53
C ILE A 141 -11.18 12.85 7.81
N GLU A 142 -11.15 13.32 6.55
CA GLU A 142 -12.34 13.52 5.71
C GLU A 142 -13.16 12.23 5.56
N HIS A 143 -12.48 11.11 5.31
CA HIS A 143 -13.13 9.78 5.17
C HIS A 143 -13.49 9.09 6.50
N GLY A 144 -13.12 9.66 7.65
CA GLY A 144 -13.33 9.03 8.95
C GLY A 144 -12.55 7.73 9.12
N MET A 145 -11.31 7.68 8.59
CA MET A 145 -10.43 6.51 8.59
C MET A 145 -9.30 6.60 9.62
N GLN A 146 -9.45 7.49 10.64
CA GLN A 146 -8.42 7.68 11.67
C GLN A 146 -8.04 6.35 12.33
N GLY A 147 -6.74 6.13 12.51
CA GLY A 147 -6.18 4.90 13.10
C GLY A 147 -6.19 3.67 12.18
N ARG A 148 -6.61 3.83 10.90
CA ARG A 148 -6.67 2.75 9.92
C ARG A 148 -5.88 3.03 8.63
N VAL A 149 -5.07 4.09 8.63
CA VAL A 149 -4.24 4.48 7.48
C VAL A 149 -2.78 4.54 7.88
N VAL A 150 -1.91 4.04 7.02
CA VAL A 150 -0.45 4.07 7.19
C VAL A 150 0.17 4.79 6.00
N ALA A 151 0.95 5.82 6.28
CA ALA A 151 1.82 6.47 5.31
C ALA A 151 3.11 5.67 5.17
N ILE A 152 3.39 5.17 3.97
CA ILE A 152 4.60 4.43 3.65
C ILE A 152 5.62 5.42 3.08
N HIS A 153 6.87 5.28 3.46
CA HIS A 153 8.00 6.14 3.17
C HIS A 153 8.06 7.41 4.05
N GLY A 154 7.33 8.48 3.71
CA GLY A 154 7.41 9.75 4.43
C GLY A 154 8.80 10.40 4.40
N ILE A 155 9.60 10.12 3.36
CA ILE A 155 11.01 10.53 3.29
C ILE A 155 11.15 12.04 3.22
N SER A 156 10.25 12.72 2.52
CA SER A 156 10.28 14.17 2.33
C SER A 156 10.10 14.97 3.62
N ILE A 157 9.48 14.38 4.65
CA ILE A 157 9.28 15.02 5.95
C ILE A 157 10.59 15.60 6.50
N GLY A 158 11.69 14.87 6.34
CA GLY A 158 13.02 15.28 6.79
C GLY A 158 13.58 16.51 6.06
N SER A 159 13.15 16.76 4.81
CA SER A 159 13.63 17.88 3.98
C SER A 159 12.83 19.17 4.14
N HIS A 160 11.68 19.12 4.78
CA HIS A 160 10.85 20.30 5.06
C HIS A 160 11.39 21.15 6.22
N SER A 161 10.93 22.43 6.28
CA SER A 161 11.23 23.33 7.39
C SER A 161 10.73 22.78 8.72
N LYS A 162 11.33 23.28 9.82
CA LYS A 162 10.93 22.85 11.17
C LYS A 162 9.45 23.20 11.45
N GLU A 163 9.01 24.36 11.01
CA GLU A 163 7.64 24.85 11.16
C GLU A 163 6.63 23.94 10.46
N TYR A 164 6.94 23.55 9.21
CA TYR A 164 6.11 22.60 8.45
C TYR A 164 6.02 21.26 9.18
N ARG A 165 7.15 20.71 9.62
CA ARG A 165 7.17 19.41 10.31
C ARG A 165 6.33 19.40 11.58
N TYR A 166 6.39 20.46 12.40
CA TYR A 166 5.55 20.54 13.61
C TYR A 166 4.07 20.58 13.27
N ARG A 167 3.67 21.35 12.26
CA ARG A 167 2.28 21.39 11.78
C ARG A 167 1.84 20.03 11.25
N LEU A 168 2.69 19.36 10.49
CA LEU A 168 2.42 18.02 9.96
C LEU A 168 2.25 16.99 11.09
N TYR A 169 3.12 16.98 12.08
CA TYR A 169 3.01 16.05 13.21
C TYR A 169 1.71 16.23 13.99
N GLU A 170 1.25 17.48 14.15
CA GLU A 170 -0.05 17.75 14.75
C GLU A 170 -1.20 17.15 13.91
N LYS A 171 -1.12 17.30 12.59
CA LYS A 171 -2.11 16.74 11.66
C LYS A 171 -2.07 15.20 11.66
N MET A 172 -0.90 14.59 11.69
CA MET A 172 -0.74 13.13 11.82
C MET A 172 -1.37 12.60 13.12
N ARG A 173 -1.21 13.32 14.24
CA ARG A 173 -1.89 12.95 15.49
C ARG A 173 -3.41 13.00 15.38
N GLN A 174 -3.97 14.01 14.68
CA GLN A 174 -5.41 14.11 14.43
C GLN A 174 -5.91 12.98 13.53
N ALA A 175 -5.13 12.60 12.53
CA ALA A 175 -5.39 11.47 11.65
C ALA A 175 -5.12 10.10 12.32
N GLN A 176 -4.49 10.09 13.49
CA GLN A 176 -4.05 8.88 14.20
C GLN A 176 -3.16 7.99 13.31
N MET A 177 -2.20 8.61 12.61
CA MET A 177 -1.22 7.98 11.73
C MET A 177 0.15 7.94 12.38
#